data_10202acc5331275a7391afc08d7b8379
#
_entry.id   10202acc5331275a7391afc08d7b8379
#
_cell.length_a   1.000
_cell.length_b   1.000
_cell.length_c   1.000
_cell.angle_alpha   90.00
_cell.angle_beta   90.00
_cell.angle_gamma   90.00
#
_symmetry.space_group_name_H-M   'P 1'
#
loop_
_entity.id
_entity.type
_entity.pdbx_description
1 polymer ?
#
loop_
_entity_poly.entity_id
_entity_poly.type
_entity_poly.pdbx_seq_one_letter_code
_entity_poly.pdbx_strand_id
1 'polypeptide(L)'
;MTDPDLLVDMRDVEFIRGGNTLVGPVTWQVELDERWVVIGPNGAGKTTLIRMASAQEFPSKGTVFILGERVGATDMRDLRAAIGVTSSAVAQRVPDSEKVGDLVVSAGYAILGRWREDYDEMDYEQALEVLEQVGAIHLIDRTWGTLSDGEKK
;
A
#
# COMPACT_ATOMS: atom_id res chain seq x y z
N MET A 1 -19.58 7.78 -13.83
CA MET A 1 -19.47 8.64 -12.64
C MET A 1 -19.20 7.70 -11.49
N THR A 2 -18.08 7.81 -10.82
CA THR A 2 -17.75 7.03 -9.63
C THR A 2 -18.50 7.60 -8.44
N ASP A 3 -19.01 6.73 -7.59
CA ASP A 3 -19.66 7.12 -6.34
C ASP A 3 -18.59 7.68 -5.40
N PRO A 4 -18.74 8.90 -4.85
CA PRO A 4 -17.75 9.52 -3.99
C PRO A 4 -17.60 8.81 -2.63
N ASP A 5 -18.55 7.98 -2.25
CA ASP A 5 -18.53 7.25 -0.98
C ASP A 5 -17.76 5.93 -1.07
N LEU A 6 -17.30 5.54 -2.28
CA LEU A 6 -16.54 4.31 -2.49
C LEU A 6 -15.02 4.54 -2.36
N LEU A 7 -14.40 3.81 -1.44
CA LEU A 7 -12.93 3.70 -1.34
C LEU A 7 -12.35 2.86 -2.48
N VAL A 8 -12.99 1.72 -2.77
CA VAL A 8 -12.60 0.79 -3.83
C VAL A 8 -13.83 0.42 -4.65
N ASP A 9 -13.73 0.50 -5.96
CA ASP A 9 -14.77 0.05 -6.89
C ASP A 9 -14.11 -0.79 -8.00
N MET A 10 -14.25 -2.10 -7.88
CA MET A 10 -13.81 -3.09 -8.86
C MET A 10 -14.98 -3.55 -9.71
N ARG A 11 -14.83 -3.49 -11.04
CA ARG A 11 -15.88 -3.88 -11.99
C ARG A 11 -15.36 -4.92 -12.96
N ASP A 12 -15.89 -6.15 -12.86
CA ASP A 12 -15.56 -7.31 -13.71
C ASP A 12 -14.04 -7.54 -13.82
N VAL A 13 -13.34 -7.44 -12.70
CA VAL A 13 -11.89 -7.48 -12.64
C VAL A 13 -11.38 -8.91 -12.77
N GLU A 14 -10.48 -9.14 -13.71
CA GLU A 14 -9.72 -10.38 -13.82
C GLU A 14 -8.21 -10.08 -13.73
N PHE A 15 -7.47 -10.99 -13.11
CA PHE A 15 -6.00 -10.97 -13.14
C PHE A 15 -5.48 -12.27 -13.76
N ILE A 16 -4.79 -12.15 -14.88
CA ILE A 16 -4.29 -13.27 -15.69
C ILE A 16 -2.76 -13.22 -15.71
N ARG A 17 -2.10 -14.32 -15.40
CA ARG A 17 -0.65 -14.46 -15.46
C ARG A 17 -0.26 -15.79 -16.09
N GLY A 18 0.62 -15.74 -17.10
CA GLY A 18 1.05 -16.96 -17.81
C GLY A 18 -0.11 -17.75 -18.46
N GLY A 19 -1.16 -17.06 -18.92
CA GLY A 19 -2.34 -17.68 -19.50
C GLY A 19 -3.35 -18.23 -18.49
N ASN A 20 -3.04 -18.20 -17.19
CA ASN A 20 -3.95 -18.69 -16.14
C ASN A 20 -4.64 -17.52 -15.44
N THR A 21 -5.96 -17.61 -15.24
CA THR A 21 -6.71 -16.66 -14.43
C THR A 21 -6.45 -16.94 -12.96
N LEU A 22 -5.82 -16.01 -12.28
CA LEU A 22 -5.50 -16.09 -10.85
C LEU A 22 -6.59 -15.45 -9.98
N VAL A 23 -7.31 -14.46 -10.50
CA VAL A 23 -8.43 -13.78 -9.85
C VAL A 23 -9.48 -13.45 -10.90
N GLY A 24 -10.74 -13.62 -10.56
CA GLY A 24 -11.88 -13.07 -11.27
C GLY A 24 -12.72 -14.05 -12.09
N PRO A 25 -13.76 -13.53 -12.75
CA PRO A 25 -14.20 -12.13 -12.66
C PRO A 25 -14.72 -11.76 -11.27
N VAL A 26 -14.32 -10.59 -10.76
CA VAL A 26 -14.74 -10.06 -9.47
C VAL A 26 -15.30 -8.65 -9.64
N THR A 27 -16.50 -8.41 -9.10
CA THR A 27 -17.04 -7.08 -8.84
C THR A 27 -17.13 -6.92 -7.33
N TRP A 28 -16.46 -5.88 -6.80
CA TRP A 28 -16.34 -5.65 -5.37
C TRP A 28 -16.25 -4.16 -5.08
N GLN A 29 -17.08 -3.71 -4.15
CA GLN A 29 -17.13 -2.32 -3.70
C GLN A 29 -16.85 -2.27 -2.22
N VAL A 30 -16.12 -1.24 -1.79
CA VAL A 30 -15.79 -0.95 -0.40
C VAL A 30 -16.12 0.50 -0.13
N GLU A 31 -16.98 0.75 0.85
CA GLU A 31 -17.35 2.08 1.31
C GLU A 31 -16.34 2.65 2.32
N LEU A 32 -16.39 3.97 2.54
CA LEU A 32 -15.45 4.70 3.40
C LEU A 32 -15.40 4.21 4.85
N ASP A 33 -16.52 3.72 5.39
CA ASP A 33 -16.66 3.29 6.78
C ASP A 33 -16.59 1.76 6.96
N GLU A 34 -16.43 1.02 5.87
CA GLU A 34 -16.37 -0.45 5.93
C GLU A 34 -15.00 -0.98 6.35
N ARG A 35 -15.02 -2.16 6.95
CA ARG A 35 -13.86 -2.96 7.32
C ARG A 35 -14.04 -4.36 6.78
N TRP A 36 -13.16 -4.76 5.87
CA TRP A 36 -13.25 -6.05 5.18
C TRP A 36 -12.17 -7.03 5.62
N VAL A 37 -12.56 -8.31 5.71
CA VAL A 37 -11.63 -9.43 5.91
C VAL A 37 -11.80 -10.38 4.74
N VAL A 38 -10.71 -10.65 4.00
CA VAL A 38 -10.69 -11.56 2.87
C VAL A 38 -10.16 -12.92 3.31
N ILE A 39 -11.02 -13.93 3.33
CA ILE A 39 -10.72 -15.30 3.77
C ILE A 39 -10.81 -16.26 2.60
N GLY A 40 -9.99 -17.29 2.61
CA GLY A 40 -9.99 -18.35 1.60
C GLY A 40 -8.72 -19.20 1.64
N PRO A 41 -8.66 -20.32 0.91
CA PRO A 41 -7.48 -21.19 0.88
C PRO A 41 -6.26 -20.52 0.28
N ASN A 42 -5.07 -21.11 0.50
CA ASN A 42 -3.86 -20.68 -0.18
C ASN A 42 -4.00 -20.85 -1.69
N GLY A 43 -3.50 -19.88 -2.45
CA GLY A 43 -3.64 -19.87 -3.91
C GLY A 43 -4.98 -19.32 -4.46
N ALA A 44 -5.96 -18.97 -3.60
CA ALA A 44 -7.26 -18.43 -4.04
C ALA A 44 -7.19 -17.00 -4.63
N GLY A 45 -6.02 -16.40 -4.77
CA GLY A 45 -5.89 -15.06 -5.35
C GLY A 45 -6.05 -13.90 -4.36
N LYS A 46 -6.22 -14.16 -3.04
CA LYS A 46 -6.44 -13.11 -2.01
C LYS A 46 -5.40 -11.98 -2.06
N THR A 47 -4.12 -12.35 -2.06
CA THR A 47 -3.01 -11.37 -2.13
C THR A 47 -3.06 -10.54 -3.40
N THR A 48 -3.38 -11.17 -4.53
CA THR A 48 -3.50 -10.48 -5.83
C THR A 48 -4.69 -9.53 -5.83
N LEU A 49 -5.84 -9.95 -5.27
CA LEU A 49 -7.01 -9.10 -5.10
C LEU A 49 -6.68 -7.85 -4.27
N ILE A 50 -6.04 -8.03 -3.10
CA ILE A 50 -5.63 -6.91 -2.23
C ILE A 50 -4.60 -6.01 -2.93
N ARG A 51 -3.66 -6.56 -3.70
CA ARG A 51 -2.70 -5.76 -4.47
C ARG A 51 -3.37 -4.90 -5.54
N MET A 52 -4.42 -5.40 -6.19
CA MET A 52 -5.22 -4.59 -7.11
C MET A 52 -6.02 -3.51 -6.36
N ALA A 53 -6.61 -3.86 -5.19
CA ALA A 53 -7.34 -2.92 -4.34
C ALA A 53 -6.45 -1.84 -3.70
N SER A 54 -5.13 -2.03 -3.69
CA SER A 54 -4.14 -1.07 -3.18
C SER A 54 -3.24 -0.47 -4.27
N ALA A 55 -3.68 -0.50 -5.53
CA ALA A 55 -2.96 0.07 -6.68
C ALA A 55 -1.53 -0.48 -6.89
N GLN A 56 -1.21 -1.66 -6.34
CA GLN A 56 0.10 -2.32 -6.52
C GLN A 56 0.17 -3.20 -7.77
N GLU A 57 -0.99 -3.70 -8.23
CA GLU A 57 -1.11 -4.50 -9.44
C GLU A 57 -2.23 -3.94 -10.32
N PHE A 58 -2.08 -4.06 -11.64
CA PHE A 58 -3.09 -3.64 -12.61
C PHE A 58 -3.96 -4.84 -12.99
N PRO A 59 -5.28 -4.66 -13.15
CA PRO A 59 -6.13 -5.72 -13.65
C PRO A 59 -5.78 -6.07 -15.11
N SER A 60 -5.90 -7.36 -15.46
CA SER A 60 -5.78 -7.80 -16.86
C SER A 60 -7.02 -7.48 -17.68
N LYS A 61 -8.20 -7.49 -17.00
CA LYS A 61 -9.49 -7.07 -17.54
C LYS A 61 -10.32 -6.38 -16.47
N GLY A 62 -11.36 -5.68 -16.88
CA GLY A 62 -12.20 -4.89 -16.00
C GLY A 62 -11.56 -3.56 -15.63
N THR A 63 -12.10 -2.90 -14.62
CA THR A 63 -11.64 -1.61 -14.14
C THR A 63 -11.59 -1.57 -12.61
N VAL A 64 -10.59 -0.88 -12.08
CA VAL A 64 -10.44 -0.60 -10.65
C VAL A 64 -10.41 0.90 -10.46
N PHE A 65 -11.25 1.40 -9.56
CA PHE A 65 -11.19 2.76 -9.06
C PHE A 65 -10.86 2.72 -7.57
N ILE A 66 -10.02 3.63 -7.13
CA ILE A 66 -9.63 3.80 -5.72
C ILE A 66 -9.70 5.27 -5.41
N LEU A 67 -10.42 5.66 -4.36
CA LEU A 67 -10.68 7.07 -4.02
C LEU A 67 -11.27 7.86 -5.21
N GLY A 68 -12.08 7.22 -6.05
CA GLY A 68 -12.64 7.81 -7.26
C GLY A 68 -11.71 7.85 -8.47
N GLU A 69 -10.41 7.59 -8.28
CA GLU A 69 -9.39 7.63 -9.33
C GLU A 69 -9.24 6.27 -10.02
N ARG A 70 -9.22 6.28 -11.36
CA ARG A 70 -9.05 5.04 -12.13
C ARG A 70 -7.60 4.58 -12.11
N VAL A 71 -7.36 3.37 -11.60
CA VAL A 71 -6.03 2.74 -11.58
C VAL A 71 -5.50 2.61 -13.00
N GLY A 72 -4.31 3.19 -13.25
CA GLY A 72 -3.64 3.20 -14.55
C GLY A 72 -4.03 4.36 -15.47
N ALA A 73 -4.94 5.25 -15.07
CA ALA A 73 -5.32 6.44 -15.83
C ALA A 73 -5.03 7.76 -15.08
N THR A 74 -4.58 7.68 -13.83
CA THR A 74 -4.18 8.80 -12.97
C THR A 74 -2.70 8.70 -12.62
N ASP A 75 -2.12 9.72 -11.95
CA ASP A 75 -0.75 9.60 -11.41
C ASP A 75 -0.73 8.55 -10.30
N MET A 76 -0.04 7.46 -10.57
CA MET A 76 0.01 6.31 -9.66
C MET A 76 0.86 6.59 -8.41
N ARG A 77 1.71 7.61 -8.41
CA ARG A 77 2.51 7.99 -7.23
C ARG A 77 1.63 8.68 -6.22
N ASP A 78 0.84 9.66 -6.66
CA ASP A 78 -0.10 10.39 -5.82
C ASP A 78 -1.15 9.44 -5.24
N LEU A 79 -1.71 8.57 -6.07
CA LEU A 79 -2.69 7.58 -5.61
C LEU A 79 -2.10 6.62 -4.56
N ARG A 80 -0.88 6.11 -4.78
CA ARG A 80 -0.23 5.20 -3.83
C ARG A 80 0.19 5.87 -2.53
N ALA A 81 0.53 7.15 -2.55
CA ALA A 81 0.83 7.91 -1.34
C ALA A 81 -0.39 8.01 -0.39
N ALA A 82 -1.60 7.98 -0.94
CA ALA A 82 -2.85 7.97 -0.17
C ALA A 82 -3.23 6.58 0.38
N ILE A 83 -2.47 5.52 0.08
CA ILE A 83 -2.82 4.14 0.44
C ILE A 83 -1.73 3.52 1.31
N GLY A 84 -2.03 3.27 2.59
CA GLY A 84 -1.15 2.51 3.48
C GLY A 84 -1.25 1.01 3.22
N VAL A 85 -0.10 0.35 2.99
CA VAL A 85 -0.03 -1.11 2.82
C VAL A 85 1.03 -1.71 3.73
N THR A 86 0.62 -2.65 4.58
CA THR A 86 1.55 -3.42 5.41
C THR A 86 1.51 -4.90 5.06
N SER A 87 2.67 -5.53 4.94
CA SER A 87 2.80 -6.97 4.76
C SER A 87 4.23 -7.43 5.04
N SER A 88 4.41 -8.72 5.37
CA SER A 88 5.75 -9.30 5.51
C SER A 88 6.59 -9.17 4.24
N ALA A 89 5.96 -9.23 3.05
CA ALA A 89 6.65 -9.07 1.78
C ALA A 89 7.17 -7.63 1.55
N VAL A 90 6.46 -6.62 2.04
CA VAL A 90 6.92 -5.22 2.03
C VAL A 90 8.08 -5.05 3.02
N ALA A 91 7.93 -5.56 4.24
CA ALA A 91 8.96 -5.49 5.28
C ALA A 91 10.30 -6.11 4.84
N GLN A 92 10.26 -7.24 4.13
CA GLN A 92 11.45 -7.92 3.61
C GLN A 92 12.18 -7.17 2.48
N ARG A 93 11.55 -6.19 1.86
CA ARG A 93 12.16 -5.36 0.80
C ARG A 93 12.92 -4.16 1.34
N VAL A 94 12.71 -3.81 2.60
CA VAL A 94 13.43 -2.70 3.25
C VAL A 94 14.87 -3.12 3.49
N PRO A 95 15.87 -2.33 3.04
CA PRO A 95 17.27 -2.60 3.33
C PRO A 95 17.54 -2.56 4.85
N ASP A 96 18.32 -3.48 5.37
CA ASP A 96 18.66 -3.54 6.80
C ASP A 96 19.38 -2.28 7.31
N SER A 97 20.09 -1.59 6.43
CA SER A 97 20.81 -0.35 6.74
C SER A 97 19.94 0.90 6.75
N GLU A 98 18.68 0.80 6.32
CA GLU A 98 17.78 1.96 6.23
C GLU A 98 17.41 2.46 7.63
N LYS A 99 17.45 3.77 7.85
CA LYS A 99 16.98 4.38 9.10
C LYS A 99 15.46 4.42 9.14
N VAL A 100 14.89 4.18 10.32
CA VAL A 100 13.43 4.22 10.51
C VAL A 100 12.86 5.58 10.13
N GLY A 101 13.49 6.67 10.54
CA GLY A 101 13.07 8.03 10.17
C GLY A 101 13.01 8.23 8.66
N ASP A 102 14.09 7.87 7.95
CA ASP A 102 14.15 7.98 6.48
C ASP A 102 13.11 7.08 5.79
N LEU A 103 12.85 5.90 6.35
CA LEU A 103 11.82 4.99 5.84
C LEU A 103 10.41 5.59 5.96
N VAL A 104 10.09 6.20 7.11
CA VAL A 104 8.78 6.82 7.33
C VAL A 104 8.61 8.06 6.44
N VAL A 105 9.63 8.91 6.33
CA VAL A 105 9.61 10.07 5.41
C VAL A 105 9.37 9.61 3.97
N SER A 106 10.11 8.59 3.50
CA SER A 106 9.98 8.10 2.12
C SER A 106 8.60 7.51 1.80
N ALA A 107 7.89 7.01 2.83
CA ALA A 107 6.54 6.47 2.67
C ALA A 107 5.53 7.54 2.24
N GLY A 108 5.69 8.81 2.67
CA GLY A 108 4.88 9.93 2.22
C GLY A 108 4.93 10.16 0.70
N TYR A 109 6.01 9.71 0.07
CA TYR A 109 6.21 9.77 -1.38
C TYR A 109 5.90 8.44 -2.09
N ALA A 110 5.28 7.47 -1.41
CA ALA A 110 5.04 6.10 -1.89
C ALA A 110 6.33 5.35 -2.30
N ILE A 111 7.45 5.70 -1.68
CA ILE A 111 8.78 5.10 -1.92
C ILE A 111 9.16 4.26 -0.71
N LEU A 112 9.88 3.17 -0.94
CA LEU A 112 10.36 2.27 0.11
C LEU A 112 11.86 2.53 0.35
N GLY A 113 12.17 3.30 1.40
CA GLY A 113 13.51 3.72 1.77
C GLY A 113 13.96 5.01 1.07
N ARG A 114 15.03 5.61 1.60
CA ARG A 114 15.55 6.88 1.08
C ARG A 114 16.07 6.74 -0.35
N TRP A 115 15.58 7.62 -1.22
CA TRP A 115 16.01 7.71 -2.59
C TRP A 115 16.76 9.04 -2.83
N ARG A 116 16.60 9.68 -3.98
CA ARG A 116 17.30 10.90 -4.40
C ARG A 116 16.50 12.18 -4.15
N GLU A 117 15.33 12.07 -3.54
CA GLU A 117 14.49 13.20 -3.20
C GLU A 117 15.14 14.04 -2.11
N ASP A 118 15.03 15.35 -2.24
CA ASP A 118 15.38 16.29 -1.20
C ASP A 118 14.18 16.41 -0.24
N TYR A 119 14.27 15.73 0.90
CA TYR A 119 13.29 15.84 1.97
C TYR A 119 13.54 17.12 2.77
N ASP A 120 12.46 17.86 3.04
CA ASP A 120 12.55 19.09 3.81
C ASP A 120 12.24 18.88 5.31
N GLU A 121 12.25 19.95 6.08
CA GLU A 121 11.99 19.90 7.52
C GLU A 121 10.55 19.46 7.83
N MET A 122 9.58 19.83 6.98
CA MET A 122 8.18 19.45 7.14
C MET A 122 7.96 17.94 6.95
N ASP A 123 8.70 17.32 6.03
CA ASP A 123 8.65 15.87 5.81
C ASP A 123 9.08 15.11 7.07
N TYR A 124 10.15 15.58 7.72
CA TYR A 124 10.63 14.97 8.98
C TYR A 124 9.70 15.26 10.16
N GLU A 125 9.10 16.44 10.26
CA GLU A 125 8.10 16.76 11.27
C GLU A 125 6.89 15.82 11.14
N GLN A 126 6.38 15.62 9.93
CA GLN A 126 5.28 14.70 9.68
C GLN A 126 5.64 13.25 10.04
N ALA A 127 6.85 12.80 9.73
CA ALA A 127 7.33 11.48 10.10
C ALA A 127 7.41 11.29 11.62
N LEU A 128 7.84 12.33 12.35
CA LEU A 128 7.86 12.34 13.81
C LEU A 128 6.46 12.20 14.40
N GLU A 129 5.49 12.97 13.89
CA GLU A 129 4.08 12.90 14.33
C GLU A 129 3.50 11.50 14.11
N VAL A 130 3.73 10.88 12.96
CA VAL A 130 3.26 9.51 12.66
C VAL A 130 3.88 8.50 13.61
N LEU A 131 5.20 8.58 13.86
CA LEU A 131 5.90 7.69 14.80
C LEU A 131 5.40 7.87 16.24
N GLU A 132 5.07 9.09 16.66
CA GLU A 132 4.51 9.36 17.97
C GLU A 132 3.10 8.77 18.12
N GLN A 133 2.24 8.92 17.11
CA GLN A 133 0.89 8.36 17.10
C GLN A 133 0.85 6.83 17.29
N VAL A 134 1.87 6.13 16.76
CA VAL A 134 1.99 4.66 16.94
C VAL A 134 2.91 4.26 18.11
N GLY A 135 3.43 5.23 18.89
CA GLY A 135 4.32 4.97 20.02
C GLY A 135 5.71 4.48 19.64
N ALA A 136 6.15 4.71 18.41
CA ALA A 136 7.41 4.21 17.84
C ALA A 136 8.52 5.29 17.68
N ILE A 137 8.32 6.50 18.22
CA ILE A 137 9.27 7.61 18.10
C ILE A 137 10.68 7.27 18.59
N HIS A 138 10.79 6.40 19.61
CA HIS A 138 12.07 5.92 20.15
C HIS A 138 12.89 5.08 19.16
N LEU A 139 12.32 4.70 18.02
CA LEU A 139 12.96 3.91 16.97
C LEU A 139 13.55 4.77 15.84
N ILE A 140 13.27 6.08 15.80
CA ILE A 140 13.54 6.96 14.65
C ILE A 140 14.98 6.90 14.14
N ASP A 141 15.98 6.84 15.05
CA ASP A 141 17.40 6.79 14.72
C ASP A 141 17.96 5.37 14.54
N ARG A 142 17.13 4.36 14.77
CA ARG A 142 17.54 2.95 14.61
C ARG A 142 17.52 2.56 13.14
N THR A 143 18.32 1.56 12.80
CA THR A 143 18.30 0.94 11.47
C THR A 143 17.31 -0.23 11.44
N TRP A 144 16.65 -0.42 10.30
CA TRP A 144 15.63 -1.46 10.09
C TRP A 144 16.09 -2.85 10.48
N GLY A 145 17.34 -3.22 10.13
CA GLY A 145 17.91 -4.53 10.46
C GLY A 145 18.08 -4.80 11.96
N THR A 146 18.08 -3.76 12.80
CA THR A 146 18.22 -3.89 14.26
C THR A 146 16.89 -4.01 14.99
N LEU A 147 15.78 -3.88 14.28
CA LEU A 147 14.45 -3.98 14.84
C LEU A 147 14.02 -5.43 14.99
N SER A 148 13.30 -5.71 16.07
CA SER A 148 12.58 -6.97 16.24
C SER A 148 11.40 -7.09 15.28
N ASP A 149 10.90 -8.31 15.07
CA ASP A 149 9.71 -8.54 14.21
C ASP A 149 8.46 -7.79 14.70
N GLY A 150 8.36 -7.54 16.01
CA GLY A 150 7.28 -6.75 16.60
C GLY A 150 7.39 -5.27 16.28
N GLU A 151 8.61 -4.71 16.35
CA GLU A 151 8.90 -3.31 16.02
C GLU A 151 8.77 -3.01 14.52
N LYS A 152 8.90 -4.04 13.66
CA LYS A 152 8.72 -3.93 12.20
C LYS A 152 7.25 -3.99 11.75
N LYS A 153 6.32 -4.25 12.64
CA LYS A 153 4.88 -4.34 12.37
C LYS A 153 4.14 -3.10 12.83
#